data_0ce17af6963626091ff922a34cee7df3
#
_entry.id   0ce17af6963626091ff922a34cee7df3
#
_cell.length_a   1.000
_cell.length_b   1.000
_cell.length_c   1.000
_cell.angle_alpha   90.00
_cell.angle_beta   90.00
_cell.angle_gamma   90.00
#
_symmetry.space_group_name_H-M   'P 1'
#
loop_
_entity.id
_entity.type
_entity.pdbx_description
1 polymer ?
#
loop_
_entity_poly.entity_id
_entity_poly.type
_entity_poly.pdbx_seq_one_letter_code
_entity_poly.pdbx_strand_id
1 'polypeptide(L)'
;MSNGYRQTQGNRFSRSVDHDGAALDLEIDVLIPSYTDHLESNQPFGDLVVDAIPGLSTAIARRPTVVHVITTLTTGVELAYTVPLPEPISALCMKAYAYRWRFAERDALDIWRVLEVARKVGLTVADWPKGATGRATARILHTHFGTPAARGPAMATADKAMQTRIRALVLAVVPRSDT
;
A
#
# COMPACT_ATOMS: atom_id res chain seq x y z
N MET A 1 13.14 -14.55 19.43
CA MET A 1 12.88 -13.10 19.28
C MET A 1 13.17 -12.39 20.58
N SER A 2 14.22 -11.55 20.61
CA SER A 2 14.75 -10.97 21.88
C SER A 2 14.06 -9.66 22.33
N ASN A 3 13.07 -9.15 21.61
CA ASN A 3 12.54 -7.80 21.84
C ASN A 3 11.17 -7.77 22.56
N GLY A 4 10.73 -8.88 23.17
CA GLY A 4 9.50 -8.93 23.96
C GLY A 4 8.18 -8.89 23.20
N TYR A 5 8.20 -8.89 21.87
CA TYR A 5 6.99 -9.04 21.06
C TYR A 5 6.50 -10.49 21.08
N ARG A 6 5.19 -10.65 21.18
CA ARG A 6 4.51 -11.95 21.09
C ARG A 6 3.53 -11.92 19.92
N GLN A 7 3.46 -13.00 19.17
CA GLN A 7 2.45 -13.16 18.13
C GLN A 7 1.06 -13.28 18.77
N THR A 8 0.14 -12.44 18.37
CA THR A 8 -1.23 -12.40 18.92
C THR A 8 -2.26 -12.94 17.96
N GLN A 9 -2.08 -12.68 16.66
CA GLN A 9 -2.99 -13.15 15.64
C GLN A 9 -2.32 -13.08 14.25
N GLY A 10 -2.31 -14.18 13.50
CA GLY A 10 -1.81 -14.21 12.12
C GLY A 10 -0.45 -13.51 11.99
N ASN A 11 -0.42 -12.42 11.24
CA ASN A 11 0.77 -11.61 11.00
C ASN A 11 1.06 -10.55 12.10
N ARG A 12 0.22 -10.46 13.15
CA ARG A 12 0.31 -9.43 14.17
C ARG A 12 1.10 -9.87 15.38
N PHE A 13 2.00 -9.00 15.81
CA PHE A 13 2.81 -9.12 17.01
C PHE A 13 2.55 -7.94 17.91
N SER A 14 2.35 -8.16 19.20
CA SER A 14 2.16 -7.10 20.18
C SER A 14 3.16 -7.18 21.33
N ARG A 15 3.41 -6.02 21.93
CA ARG A 15 4.20 -5.85 23.14
C ARG A 15 3.59 -4.75 23.98
N SER A 16 3.27 -5.05 25.24
CA SER A 16 2.87 -4.02 26.20
C SER A 16 4.12 -3.35 26.79
N VAL A 17 4.06 -2.03 26.86
CA VAL A 17 5.07 -1.19 27.52
C VAL A 17 4.37 -0.29 28.53
N ASP A 18 5.05 0.02 29.63
CA ASP A 18 4.58 1.06 30.56
C ASP A 18 4.90 2.43 29.96
N HIS A 19 3.92 3.32 29.92
CA HIS A 19 4.08 4.70 29.51
C HIS A 19 3.34 5.59 30.53
N ASP A 20 4.08 6.25 31.39
CA ASP A 20 3.56 7.11 32.45
C ASP A 20 2.56 6.41 33.39
N GLY A 21 2.82 5.14 33.73
CA GLY A 21 1.96 4.33 34.60
C GLY A 21 0.73 3.75 33.92
N ALA A 22 0.59 3.91 32.60
CA ALA A 22 -0.44 3.28 31.78
C ALA A 22 0.17 2.22 30.84
N ALA A 23 -0.49 1.06 30.72
CA ALA A 23 -0.08 0.06 29.74
C ALA A 23 -0.43 0.54 28.33
N LEU A 24 0.58 0.59 27.44
CA LEU A 24 0.43 0.88 26.02
C LEU A 24 0.80 -0.35 25.20
N ASP A 25 -0.10 -0.82 24.36
CA ASP A 25 0.17 -1.93 23.45
C ASP A 25 0.75 -1.42 22.14
N LEU A 26 1.97 -1.85 21.85
CA LEU A 26 2.64 -1.64 20.57
C LEU A 26 2.35 -2.81 19.65
N GLU A 27 1.86 -2.53 18.44
CA GLU A 27 1.52 -3.54 17.45
C GLU A 27 2.42 -3.43 16.22
N ILE A 28 2.88 -4.57 15.71
CA ILE A 28 3.63 -4.69 14.46
C ILE A 28 2.98 -5.78 13.62
N ASP A 29 2.63 -5.46 12.38
CA ASP A 29 2.20 -6.45 11.39
C ASP A 29 3.40 -6.83 10.51
N VAL A 30 3.71 -8.14 10.45
CA VAL A 30 4.76 -8.70 9.60
C VAL A 30 4.12 -9.32 8.36
N LEU A 31 4.54 -8.86 7.19
CA LEU A 31 4.00 -9.30 5.91
C LEU A 31 5.12 -9.81 5.02
N ILE A 32 4.85 -10.83 4.21
CA ILE A 32 5.75 -11.35 3.18
C ILE A 32 5.14 -11.18 1.78
N PRO A 33 5.94 -11.20 0.70
CA PRO A 33 5.41 -11.17 -0.65
C PRO A 33 4.61 -12.43 -0.97
N SER A 34 3.38 -12.27 -1.49
CA SER A 34 2.72 -13.32 -2.25
C SER A 34 3.14 -13.22 -3.72
N TYR A 35 3.35 -14.36 -4.35
CA TYR A 35 3.63 -14.47 -5.78
C TYR A 35 2.39 -14.86 -6.59
N THR A 36 1.25 -14.98 -5.92
CA THR A 36 -0.08 -15.14 -6.51
C THR A 36 -0.81 -13.79 -6.58
N ASP A 37 -2.03 -13.79 -7.11
CA ASP A 37 -2.89 -12.59 -7.11
C ASP A 37 -3.86 -12.54 -5.91
N HIS A 38 -3.62 -13.38 -4.90
CA HIS A 38 -4.44 -13.52 -3.70
C HIS A 38 -3.66 -13.20 -2.43
N LEU A 39 -4.39 -12.77 -1.41
CA LEU A 39 -3.92 -12.78 -0.03
C LEU A 39 -3.83 -14.24 0.43
N GLU A 40 -2.68 -14.62 0.94
CA GLU A 40 -2.45 -15.93 1.52
C GLU A 40 -2.20 -15.77 3.02
N SER A 41 -3.23 -16.03 3.82
CA SER A 41 -3.13 -15.90 5.28
C SER A 41 -2.43 -17.09 5.90
N ASN A 42 -1.80 -16.86 7.05
CA ASN A 42 -1.16 -17.87 7.89
C ASN A 42 -0.08 -18.69 7.16
N GLN A 43 0.75 -18.03 6.38
CA GLN A 43 1.87 -18.69 5.69
C GLN A 43 3.03 -18.93 6.65
N PRO A 44 3.64 -20.13 6.65
CA PRO A 44 4.84 -20.39 7.44
C PRO A 44 6.05 -19.62 6.87
N PHE A 45 6.79 -18.93 7.72
CA PHE A 45 8.00 -18.22 7.36
C PHE A 45 9.05 -18.37 8.47
N GLY A 46 9.90 -19.39 8.37
CA GLY A 46 10.75 -19.84 9.46
C GLY A 46 9.90 -20.27 10.66
N ASP A 47 10.17 -19.69 11.82
CA ASP A 47 9.40 -19.96 13.06
C ASP A 47 8.16 -19.05 13.20
N LEU A 48 7.84 -18.26 12.17
CA LEU A 48 6.71 -17.32 12.19
C LEU A 48 5.55 -17.83 11.33
N VAL A 49 4.36 -17.39 11.67
CA VAL A 49 3.18 -17.49 10.81
C VAL A 49 2.80 -16.06 10.42
N VAL A 50 2.75 -15.78 9.13
CA VAL A 50 2.57 -14.42 8.60
C VAL A 50 1.61 -14.42 7.40
N ASP A 51 1.13 -13.24 7.01
CA ASP A 51 0.32 -13.11 5.81
C ASP A 51 1.19 -12.74 4.61
N ALA A 52 0.96 -13.40 3.48
CA ALA A 52 1.58 -13.07 2.21
C ALA A 52 0.62 -12.21 1.39
N ILE A 53 1.10 -11.02 0.99
CA ILE A 53 0.29 -10.05 0.24
C ILE A 53 0.80 -9.84 -1.18
N PRO A 54 -0.08 -9.84 -2.19
CA PRO A 54 0.32 -9.51 -3.56
C PRO A 54 0.69 -8.04 -3.69
N GLY A 55 1.59 -7.77 -4.63
CA GLY A 55 2.13 -6.43 -4.87
C GLY A 55 3.35 -6.08 -4.03
N LEU A 56 3.56 -6.71 -2.87
CA LEU A 56 4.74 -6.46 -2.04
C LEU A 56 6.03 -6.89 -2.74
N SER A 57 5.99 -7.98 -3.51
CA SER A 57 7.13 -8.42 -4.34
C SER A 57 7.62 -7.32 -5.29
N THR A 58 6.70 -6.56 -5.90
CA THR A 58 7.02 -5.43 -6.78
C THR A 58 7.71 -4.31 -5.99
N ALA A 59 7.26 -4.04 -4.77
CA ALA A 59 7.86 -3.01 -3.92
C ALA A 59 9.28 -3.38 -3.46
N ILE A 60 9.52 -4.65 -3.13
CA ILE A 60 10.84 -5.14 -2.70
C ILE A 60 11.82 -5.21 -3.87
N ALA A 61 11.34 -5.56 -5.08
CA ALA A 61 12.19 -5.69 -6.27
C ALA A 61 12.64 -4.34 -6.86
N ARG A 62 12.03 -3.23 -6.46
CA ARG A 62 12.33 -1.90 -6.98
C ARG A 62 13.06 -1.04 -5.95
N ARG A 63 13.86 -0.09 -6.45
CA ARG A 63 14.57 0.85 -5.58
C ARG A 63 13.54 1.70 -4.81
N PRO A 64 13.59 1.71 -3.47
CA PRO A 64 12.67 2.52 -2.68
C PRO A 64 12.98 4.01 -2.79
N THR A 65 11.98 4.83 -2.56
CA THR A 65 12.15 6.26 -2.27
C THR A 65 12.54 6.40 -0.80
N VAL A 66 13.71 6.92 -0.55
CA VAL A 66 14.23 7.12 0.82
C VAL A 66 13.75 8.47 1.34
N VAL A 67 13.04 8.46 2.46
CA VAL A 67 12.54 9.67 3.13
C VAL A 67 13.25 9.84 4.46
N HIS A 68 13.86 11.00 4.67
CA HIS A 68 14.41 11.40 5.96
C HIS A 68 13.30 12.09 6.76
N VAL A 69 13.03 11.56 7.93
CA VAL A 69 11.96 12.05 8.81
C VAL A 69 12.58 12.62 10.07
N ILE A 70 12.16 13.83 10.43
CA ILE A 70 12.41 14.42 11.73
C ILE A 70 11.04 14.58 12.40
N THR A 71 10.87 14.02 13.56
CA THR A 71 9.62 14.11 14.33
C THR A 71 9.92 14.52 15.76
N THR A 72 9.05 15.34 16.31
CA THR A 72 9.11 15.73 17.72
C THR A 72 8.06 14.91 18.48
N LEU A 73 8.52 14.17 19.48
CA LEU A 73 7.63 13.44 20.38
C LEU A 73 6.86 14.40 21.28
N THR A 74 5.77 13.92 21.90
CA THR A 74 5.01 14.68 22.89
C THR A 74 5.84 15.10 24.12
N THR A 75 6.95 14.40 24.37
CA THR A 75 7.95 14.71 25.39
C THR A 75 8.90 15.84 24.99
N GLY A 76 8.81 16.38 23.77
CA GLY A 76 9.74 17.38 23.23
C GLY A 76 11.04 16.80 22.65
N VAL A 77 11.24 15.48 22.70
CA VAL A 77 12.44 14.84 22.13
C VAL A 77 12.29 14.76 20.61
N GLU A 78 13.32 15.19 19.89
CA GLU A 78 13.40 15.01 18.44
C GLU A 78 14.00 13.65 18.09
N LEU A 79 13.36 12.97 17.14
CA LEU A 79 13.88 11.73 16.54
C LEU A 79 14.12 11.97 15.05
N ALA A 80 15.31 11.63 14.58
CA ALA A 80 15.65 11.61 13.16
C ALA A 80 15.84 10.16 12.72
N TYR A 81 15.12 9.76 11.66
CA TYR A 81 15.23 8.42 11.11
C TYR A 81 14.93 8.41 9.61
N THR A 82 15.22 7.30 8.97
CA THR A 82 15.05 7.12 7.53
C THR A 82 14.05 6.02 7.26
N VAL A 83 13.09 6.30 6.37
CA VAL A 83 12.05 5.36 5.97
C VAL A 83 12.19 5.06 4.48
N PRO A 84 12.41 3.79 4.08
CA PRO A 84 12.28 3.37 2.69
C PRO A 84 10.80 3.22 2.34
N LEU A 85 10.30 4.07 1.45
CA LEU A 85 8.94 3.97 0.92
C LEU A 85 8.95 3.27 -0.44
N PRO A 86 7.94 2.46 -0.77
CA PRO A 86 7.80 1.94 -2.11
C PRO A 86 7.66 3.08 -3.11
N GLU A 87 8.27 2.95 -4.29
CA GLU A 87 8.06 3.92 -5.36
C GLU A 87 6.58 3.93 -5.81
N PRO A 88 6.09 5.00 -6.47
CA PRO A 88 4.64 5.20 -6.65
C PRO A 88 3.92 4.06 -7.38
N ILE A 89 4.54 3.42 -8.38
CA ILE A 89 3.89 2.31 -9.10
C ILE A 89 3.76 1.08 -8.19
N SER A 90 4.78 0.77 -7.41
CA SER A 90 4.73 -0.31 -6.43
C SER A 90 3.68 -0.03 -5.35
N ALA A 91 3.60 1.21 -4.88
CA ALA A 91 2.55 1.63 -3.94
C ALA A 91 1.15 1.48 -4.55
N LEU A 92 0.96 1.84 -5.84
CA LEU A 92 -0.29 1.59 -6.56
C LEU A 92 -0.63 0.10 -6.64
N CYS A 93 0.36 -0.76 -6.92
CA CYS A 93 0.15 -2.21 -6.94
C CYS A 93 -0.39 -2.71 -5.59
N MET A 94 0.26 -2.36 -4.49
CA MET A 94 -0.16 -2.76 -3.15
C MET A 94 -1.55 -2.21 -2.80
N LYS A 95 -1.81 -0.92 -3.07
CA LYS A 95 -3.08 -0.27 -2.76
C LYS A 95 -4.24 -0.76 -3.61
N ALA A 96 -4.01 -1.14 -4.86
CA ALA A 96 -5.03 -1.72 -5.72
C ALA A 96 -5.54 -3.06 -5.16
N TYR A 97 -4.65 -3.94 -4.72
CA TYR A 97 -5.05 -5.18 -4.06
C TYR A 97 -5.78 -4.92 -2.73
N ALA A 98 -5.26 -4.03 -1.90
CA ALA A 98 -5.91 -3.65 -0.65
C ALA A 98 -7.34 -3.14 -0.89
N TYR A 99 -7.53 -2.25 -1.87
CA TYR A 99 -8.85 -1.75 -2.27
C TYR A 99 -9.78 -2.87 -2.75
N ARG A 100 -9.30 -3.74 -3.64
CA ARG A 100 -10.08 -4.88 -4.17
C ARG A 100 -10.64 -5.77 -3.06
N TRP A 101 -9.90 -5.95 -1.96
CA TRP A 101 -10.34 -6.82 -0.87
C TRP A 101 -11.24 -6.14 0.14
N ARG A 102 -10.97 -4.88 0.45
CA ARG A 102 -11.66 -4.19 1.54
C ARG A 102 -12.73 -3.22 1.06
N PHE A 103 -12.64 -2.74 -0.17
CA PHE A 103 -13.48 -1.67 -0.72
C PHE A 103 -13.59 -0.46 0.22
N ALA A 104 -12.49 -0.11 0.88
CA ALA A 104 -12.46 0.96 1.86
C ALA A 104 -12.20 2.33 1.21
N GLU A 105 -12.91 3.36 1.69
CA GLU A 105 -12.73 4.76 1.24
C GLU A 105 -11.28 5.23 1.41
N ARG A 106 -10.63 4.85 2.52
CA ARG A 106 -9.23 5.15 2.76
C ARG A 106 -8.32 4.63 1.66
N ASP A 107 -8.52 3.40 1.19
CA ASP A 107 -7.70 2.84 0.10
C ASP A 107 -7.98 3.55 -1.23
N ALA A 108 -9.22 3.95 -1.49
CA ALA A 108 -9.56 4.75 -2.67
C ALA A 108 -8.88 6.13 -2.64
N LEU A 109 -8.86 6.79 -1.50
CA LEU A 109 -8.17 8.06 -1.29
C LEU A 109 -6.65 7.92 -1.48
N ASP A 110 -6.06 6.84 -0.95
CA ASP A 110 -4.63 6.57 -1.09
C ASP A 110 -4.26 6.31 -2.56
N ILE A 111 -5.08 5.55 -3.30
CA ILE A 111 -4.88 5.33 -4.75
C ILE A 111 -4.87 6.68 -5.49
N TRP A 112 -5.82 7.55 -5.24
CA TRP A 112 -5.84 8.88 -5.85
C TRP A 112 -4.55 9.64 -5.56
N ARG A 113 -4.15 9.75 -4.28
CA ARG A 113 -2.92 10.45 -3.88
C ARG A 113 -1.68 9.90 -4.57
N VAL A 114 -1.55 8.58 -4.65
CA VAL A 114 -0.41 7.94 -5.30
C VAL A 114 -0.43 8.14 -6.82
N LEU A 115 -1.59 8.14 -7.47
CA LEU A 115 -1.74 8.50 -8.88
C LEU A 115 -1.28 9.94 -9.16
N GLU A 116 -1.62 10.90 -8.29
CA GLU A 116 -1.14 12.28 -8.41
C GLU A 116 0.38 12.36 -8.29
N VAL A 117 0.97 11.64 -7.33
CA VAL A 117 2.42 11.57 -7.17
C VAL A 117 3.05 10.95 -8.42
N ALA A 118 2.55 9.81 -8.89
CA ALA A 118 3.06 9.14 -10.08
C ALA A 118 3.07 10.08 -11.29
N ARG A 119 1.98 10.81 -11.51
CA ARG A 119 1.88 11.79 -12.60
C ARG A 119 2.85 12.96 -12.42
N LYS A 120 2.97 13.47 -11.19
CA LYS A 120 3.86 14.61 -10.87
C LYS A 120 5.33 14.29 -11.10
N VAL A 121 5.76 13.05 -10.83
CA VAL A 121 7.14 12.61 -11.07
C VAL A 121 7.36 12.09 -12.50
N GLY A 122 6.38 12.24 -13.39
CA GLY A 122 6.50 11.92 -14.80
C GLY A 122 6.34 10.45 -15.17
N LEU A 123 5.84 9.61 -14.26
CA LEU A 123 5.60 8.19 -14.57
C LEU A 123 4.47 8.04 -15.60
N THR A 124 4.65 7.07 -16.47
CA THR A 124 3.78 6.77 -17.60
C THR A 124 3.47 5.28 -17.68
N VAL A 125 2.63 4.90 -18.63
CA VAL A 125 2.34 3.50 -18.97
C VAL A 125 3.60 2.68 -19.26
N ALA A 126 4.67 3.29 -19.80
CA ALA A 126 5.91 2.60 -20.12
C ALA A 126 6.68 2.11 -18.87
N ASP A 127 6.48 2.77 -17.73
CA ASP A 127 7.14 2.46 -16.46
C ASP A 127 6.43 1.32 -15.70
N TRP A 128 5.26 0.89 -16.19
CA TRP A 128 4.41 -0.08 -15.52
C TRP A 128 5.03 -1.49 -15.52
N PRO A 129 4.90 -2.28 -14.42
CA PRO A 129 5.42 -3.65 -14.36
C PRO A 129 4.75 -4.57 -15.39
N LYS A 130 5.57 -5.26 -16.20
CA LYS A 130 5.07 -6.15 -17.25
C LYS A 130 4.66 -7.54 -16.77
N GLY A 131 4.99 -7.91 -15.52
CA GLY A 131 4.68 -9.21 -14.92
C GLY A 131 3.20 -9.40 -14.59
N ALA A 132 2.85 -10.58 -14.07
CA ALA A 132 1.47 -10.94 -13.71
C ALA A 132 0.86 -9.96 -12.71
N THR A 133 1.60 -9.57 -11.67
CA THR A 133 1.17 -8.56 -10.68
C THR A 133 0.81 -7.24 -11.33
N GLY A 134 1.65 -6.73 -12.25
CA GLY A 134 1.39 -5.47 -12.95
C GLY A 134 0.12 -5.55 -13.80
N ARG A 135 -0.08 -6.63 -14.56
CA ARG A 135 -1.31 -6.83 -15.36
C ARG A 135 -2.55 -6.94 -14.49
N ALA A 136 -2.50 -7.72 -13.40
CA ALA A 136 -3.62 -7.85 -12.46
C ALA A 136 -3.96 -6.51 -11.82
N THR A 137 -2.96 -5.76 -11.37
CA THR A 137 -3.14 -4.42 -10.80
C THR A 137 -3.74 -3.43 -11.79
N ALA A 138 -3.26 -3.42 -13.03
CA ALA A 138 -3.81 -2.58 -14.09
C ALA A 138 -5.30 -2.87 -14.31
N ARG A 139 -5.67 -4.15 -14.35
CA ARG A 139 -7.08 -4.57 -14.45
C ARG A 139 -7.92 -4.07 -13.27
N ILE A 140 -7.43 -4.22 -12.04
CA ILE A 140 -8.13 -3.72 -10.84
C ILE A 140 -8.35 -2.20 -10.95
N LEU A 141 -7.31 -1.43 -11.28
CA LEU A 141 -7.39 0.02 -11.37
C LEU A 141 -8.32 0.48 -12.48
N HIS A 142 -8.28 -0.14 -13.67
CA HIS A 142 -9.23 0.18 -14.73
C HIS A 142 -10.67 -0.15 -14.36
N THR A 143 -10.92 -1.33 -13.78
CA THR A 143 -12.26 -1.76 -13.38
C THR A 143 -12.87 -0.82 -12.34
N HIS A 144 -12.07 -0.46 -11.33
CA HIS A 144 -12.60 0.26 -10.16
C HIS A 144 -12.39 1.78 -10.20
N PHE A 145 -11.50 2.29 -11.06
CA PHE A 145 -11.18 3.73 -11.13
C PHE A 145 -11.17 4.30 -12.54
N GLY A 146 -10.98 3.50 -13.59
CA GLY A 146 -10.77 3.98 -14.97
C GLY A 146 -12.03 4.18 -15.80
N THR A 147 -13.18 3.61 -15.42
CA THR A 147 -14.42 3.70 -16.18
C THR A 147 -15.38 4.77 -15.63
N PRO A 148 -16.32 5.29 -16.45
CA PRO A 148 -17.34 6.24 -15.96
C PRO A 148 -18.18 5.69 -14.81
N ALA A 149 -18.50 4.40 -14.82
CA ALA A 149 -19.28 3.72 -13.79
C ALA A 149 -18.47 3.26 -12.58
N ALA A 150 -17.14 3.47 -12.59
CA ALA A 150 -16.26 3.04 -11.50
C ALA A 150 -16.57 3.76 -10.19
N ARG A 151 -16.69 2.99 -9.11
CA ARG A 151 -17.06 3.50 -7.77
C ARG A 151 -15.88 4.14 -7.02
N GLY A 152 -14.65 3.73 -7.32
CA GLY A 152 -13.45 4.18 -6.61
C GLY A 152 -13.28 5.71 -6.56
N PRO A 153 -13.45 6.45 -7.68
CA PRO A 153 -13.38 7.90 -7.65
C PRO A 153 -14.42 8.56 -6.73
N ALA A 154 -15.65 8.02 -6.69
CA ALA A 154 -16.69 8.55 -5.81
C ALA A 154 -16.45 8.22 -4.33
N MET A 155 -15.77 7.12 -4.04
CA MET A 155 -15.33 6.78 -2.68
C MET A 155 -14.15 7.63 -2.22
N ALA A 156 -13.28 8.05 -3.14
CA ALA A 156 -12.12 8.88 -2.82
C ALA A 156 -12.51 10.35 -2.54
N THR A 157 -13.55 10.87 -3.22
CA THR A 157 -13.98 12.27 -3.09
C THR A 157 -15.41 12.48 -3.57
N ALA A 158 -16.12 13.42 -2.95
CA ALA A 158 -17.44 13.90 -3.39
C ALA A 158 -17.36 14.84 -4.60
N ASP A 159 -16.22 15.47 -4.86
CA ASP A 159 -16.00 16.44 -5.94
C ASP A 159 -15.99 15.75 -7.31
N LYS A 160 -16.96 16.08 -8.17
CA LYS A 160 -17.10 15.50 -9.52
C LYS A 160 -15.93 15.82 -10.46
N ALA A 161 -15.35 17.00 -10.34
CA ALA A 161 -14.16 17.37 -11.14
C ALA A 161 -12.96 16.50 -10.74
N MET A 162 -12.76 16.30 -9.45
CA MET A 162 -11.71 15.40 -8.94
C MET A 162 -11.98 13.93 -9.31
N GLN A 163 -13.23 13.46 -9.29
CA GLN A 163 -13.55 12.12 -9.78
C GLN A 163 -13.16 11.94 -11.25
N THR A 164 -13.42 12.94 -12.09
CA THR A 164 -13.03 12.93 -13.51
C THR A 164 -11.51 12.95 -13.65
N ARG A 165 -10.82 13.74 -12.83
CA ARG A 165 -9.35 13.79 -12.79
C ARG A 165 -8.75 12.43 -12.39
N ILE A 166 -9.29 11.75 -11.39
CA ILE A 166 -8.82 10.40 -10.98
C ILE A 166 -8.89 9.43 -12.16
N ARG A 167 -10.00 9.42 -12.90
CA ARG A 167 -10.14 8.59 -14.11
C ARG A 167 -9.08 8.91 -15.16
N ALA A 168 -8.86 10.20 -15.42
CA ALA A 168 -7.84 10.66 -16.37
C ALA A 168 -6.41 10.22 -15.94
N LEU A 169 -6.10 10.28 -14.64
CA LEU A 169 -4.83 9.82 -14.11
C LEU A 169 -4.63 8.32 -14.32
N VAL A 170 -5.65 7.49 -14.09
CA VAL A 170 -5.57 6.05 -14.37
C VAL A 170 -5.24 5.83 -15.85
N LEU A 171 -5.93 6.51 -16.76
CA LEU A 171 -5.69 6.38 -18.20
C LEU A 171 -4.31 6.86 -18.64
N ALA A 172 -3.69 7.79 -17.91
CA ALA A 172 -2.38 8.33 -18.22
C ALA A 172 -1.21 7.50 -17.68
N VAL A 173 -1.40 6.82 -16.54
CA VAL A 173 -0.32 6.13 -15.81
C VAL A 173 -0.40 4.62 -15.93
N VAL A 174 -1.61 4.07 -16.03
CA VAL A 174 -1.87 2.62 -15.98
C VAL A 174 -2.12 2.08 -17.38
N PRO A 175 -1.38 1.06 -17.85
CA PRO A 175 -1.63 0.47 -19.16
C PRO A 175 -3.02 -0.15 -19.23
N ARG A 176 -3.66 -0.08 -20.39
CA ARG A 176 -4.86 -0.88 -20.63
C ARG A 176 -4.47 -2.35 -20.58
N SER A 177 -5.17 -3.14 -19.80
CA SER A 177 -5.05 -4.59 -19.89
C SER A 177 -5.74 -5.00 -21.19
N ASP A 178 -4.97 -5.32 -22.21
CA ASP A 178 -5.51 -6.03 -23.34
C ASP A 178 -6.12 -7.34 -22.79
N THR A 179 -7.38 -7.53 -23.11
CA THR A 179 -8.21 -8.68 -22.75
C THR A 179 -7.58 -10.01 -23.18
#